data_2a3067adf8033d12078298edb47f6221
#
_entry.id   2a3067adf8033d12078298edb47f6221
#
_cell.length_a   1.000
_cell.length_b   1.000
_cell.length_c   1.000
_cell.angle_alpha   90.00
_cell.angle_beta   90.00
_cell.angle_gamma   90.00
#
_symmetry.space_group_name_H-M   'P 1'
#
loop_
_entity.id
_entity.type
_entity.pdbx_description
1 polymer ?
#
loop_
_entity_poly.entity_id
_entity_poly.type
_entity_poly.pdbx_seq_one_letter_code
_entity_poly.pdbx_strand_id
1 'polypeptide(L)'
;MASVSIFVGSMYGNADNLAAEVKNKLVSLGHDATVFEGGSIEQLESAKNVLFITSTTGSGDLPDNIQPLFQQMQSQFPMLTDKKVGVIGLGDSSYGETFCGAGRQVDALVKELNATIPVERLDIDACEHFEPWEPAAPWLMLWAAQL
;
A
#
# COMPACT_ATOMS: atom_id res chain seq x y z
N MET A 1 -20.38 -1.83 5.43
CA MET A 1 -19.34 -2.84 5.19
C MET A 1 -18.78 -2.67 3.78
N ALA A 2 -17.46 -2.67 3.68
CA ALA A 2 -16.77 -2.50 2.39
C ALA A 2 -15.83 -3.68 2.14
N SER A 3 -15.41 -3.84 0.89
CA SER A 3 -14.40 -4.84 0.51
C SER A 3 -13.10 -4.09 0.18
N VAL A 4 -12.02 -4.51 0.80
CA VAL A 4 -10.69 -3.90 0.63
C VAL A 4 -9.73 -4.92 0.05
N SER A 5 -9.03 -4.54 -1.01
CA SER A 5 -7.97 -5.35 -1.59
C SER A 5 -6.62 -4.75 -1.20
N ILE A 6 -5.77 -5.56 -0.60
CA ILE A 6 -4.46 -5.13 -0.10
C ILE A 6 -3.38 -5.74 -0.98
N PHE A 7 -2.63 -4.89 -1.69
CA PHE A 7 -1.55 -5.32 -2.58
C PHE A 7 -0.22 -5.08 -1.87
N VAL A 8 0.55 -6.14 -1.69
CA VAL A 8 1.75 -6.13 -0.85
C VAL A 8 3.01 -6.35 -1.66
N GLY A 9 3.99 -5.48 -1.46
CA GLY A 9 5.35 -5.68 -1.96
C GLY A 9 6.30 -5.87 -0.79
N SER A 10 6.98 -7.01 -0.72
CA SER A 10 7.87 -7.32 0.38
C SER A 10 9.02 -8.19 -0.05
N MET A 11 10.21 -7.95 0.49
CA MET A 11 11.37 -8.80 0.28
C MET A 11 11.69 -9.63 1.53
N TYR A 12 11.51 -9.04 2.72
CA TYR A 12 11.91 -9.68 3.98
C TYR A 12 10.73 -9.95 4.93
N GLY A 13 9.50 -9.78 4.46
CA GLY A 13 8.32 -10.11 5.23
C GLY A 13 7.74 -9.00 6.12
N ASN A 14 8.38 -7.85 6.23
CA ASN A 14 7.89 -6.76 7.08
C ASN A 14 6.57 -6.19 6.58
N ALA A 15 6.45 -5.98 5.27
CA ALA A 15 5.20 -5.50 4.69
C ALA A 15 4.11 -6.57 4.76
N ASP A 16 4.47 -7.85 4.61
CA ASP A 16 3.53 -8.96 4.75
C ASP A 16 2.94 -9.01 6.16
N ASN A 17 3.79 -8.86 7.17
CA ASN A 17 3.34 -8.85 8.56
C ASN A 17 2.40 -7.67 8.83
N LEU A 18 2.74 -6.51 8.34
CA LEU A 18 1.89 -5.33 8.50
C LEU A 18 0.55 -5.53 7.77
N ALA A 19 0.58 -6.10 6.57
CA ALA A 19 -0.64 -6.36 5.81
C ALA A 19 -1.59 -7.31 6.55
N ALA A 20 -1.03 -8.32 7.23
CA ALA A 20 -1.84 -9.23 8.04
C ALA A 20 -2.52 -8.51 9.20
N GLU A 21 -1.80 -7.61 9.86
CA GLU A 21 -2.36 -6.80 10.95
C GLU A 21 -3.44 -5.84 10.44
N VAL A 22 -3.21 -5.23 9.28
CA VAL A 22 -4.17 -4.33 8.63
C VAL A 22 -5.45 -5.11 8.27
N LYS A 23 -5.30 -6.29 7.67
CA LYS A 23 -6.44 -7.14 7.33
C LYS A 23 -7.25 -7.48 8.58
N ASN A 24 -6.58 -7.92 9.65
CA ASN A 24 -7.26 -8.29 10.88
C ASN A 24 -8.05 -7.12 11.46
N LYS A 25 -7.48 -5.92 11.43
CA LYS A 25 -8.16 -4.73 11.92
C LYS A 25 -9.39 -4.39 11.08
N LEU A 26 -9.27 -4.44 9.75
CA LEU A 26 -10.40 -4.16 8.86
C LEU A 26 -11.54 -5.16 9.09
N VAL A 27 -11.20 -6.44 9.25
CA VAL A 27 -12.21 -7.47 9.55
C VAL A 27 -12.89 -7.18 10.88
N SER A 28 -12.13 -6.75 11.90
CA SER A 28 -12.70 -6.41 13.21
C SER A 28 -13.65 -5.21 13.13
N LEU A 29 -13.49 -4.35 12.13
CA LEU A 29 -14.34 -3.18 11.89
C LEU A 29 -15.56 -3.53 11.02
N GLY A 30 -15.73 -4.79 10.63
CA GLY A 30 -16.86 -5.25 9.84
C GLY A 30 -16.66 -5.21 8.33
N HIS A 31 -15.44 -4.96 7.85
CA HIS A 31 -15.13 -4.97 6.42
C HIS A 31 -14.55 -6.32 5.99
N ASP A 32 -14.66 -6.63 4.71
CA ASP A 32 -13.93 -7.74 4.11
C ASP A 32 -12.57 -7.24 3.64
N ALA A 33 -11.54 -8.04 3.83
CA ALA A 33 -10.20 -7.69 3.36
C ALA A 33 -9.50 -8.91 2.79
N THR A 34 -8.84 -8.74 1.65
CA THR A 34 -8.07 -9.78 0.98
C THR A 34 -6.67 -9.27 0.72
N VAL A 35 -5.66 -10.08 1.03
CA VAL A 35 -4.26 -9.73 0.80
C VAL A 35 -3.77 -10.45 -0.46
N PHE A 36 -3.16 -9.69 -1.36
CA PHE A 36 -2.52 -10.22 -2.56
C PHE A 36 -1.03 -9.88 -2.51
N GLU A 37 -0.18 -10.90 -2.55
CA GLU A 37 1.26 -10.68 -2.67
C GLU A 37 1.56 -10.33 -4.12
N GLY A 38 1.99 -9.09 -4.35
CA GLY A 38 2.13 -8.55 -5.69
C GLY A 38 0.79 -8.23 -6.33
N GLY A 39 0.02 -9.25 -6.63
CA GLY A 39 -1.28 -9.08 -7.24
C GLY A 39 -1.24 -8.99 -8.76
N SER A 40 -2.40 -8.77 -9.37
CA SER A 40 -2.55 -8.66 -10.82
C SER A 40 -3.40 -7.45 -11.19
N ILE A 41 -3.30 -7.06 -12.46
CA ILE A 41 -4.08 -5.92 -12.96
C ILE A 41 -5.59 -6.21 -12.91
N GLU A 42 -6.00 -7.45 -13.14
CA GLU A 42 -7.40 -7.86 -13.06
C GLU A 42 -7.93 -7.73 -11.63
N GLN A 43 -7.13 -8.10 -10.66
CA GLN A 43 -7.49 -7.95 -9.25
C GLN A 43 -7.63 -6.47 -8.88
N LEU A 44 -6.74 -5.64 -9.39
CA LEU A 44 -6.81 -4.19 -9.16
C LEU A 44 -8.06 -3.60 -9.79
N GLU A 45 -8.35 -3.95 -11.04
CA GLU A 45 -9.51 -3.43 -11.74
C GLU A 45 -10.84 -3.83 -11.08
N SER A 46 -10.88 -5.03 -10.48
CA SER A 46 -12.06 -5.52 -9.78
C SER A 46 -12.25 -4.91 -8.40
N ALA A 47 -11.22 -4.31 -7.83
CA ALA A 47 -11.26 -3.77 -6.47
C ALA A 47 -11.96 -2.41 -6.44
N LYS A 48 -12.64 -2.12 -5.33
CA LYS A 48 -13.25 -0.80 -5.10
C LYS A 48 -12.42 0.03 -4.12
N ASN A 49 -11.90 -0.61 -3.09
CA ASN A 49 -11.07 0.03 -2.07
C ASN A 49 -9.74 -0.70 -2.07
N VAL A 50 -8.66 0.03 -2.20
CA VAL A 50 -7.33 -0.53 -2.43
C VAL A 50 -6.35 0.03 -1.44
N LEU A 51 -5.55 -0.85 -0.84
CA LEU A 51 -4.39 -0.46 -0.04
C LEU A 51 -3.14 -1.06 -0.68
N PHE A 52 -2.14 -0.22 -0.88
CA PHE A 52 -0.81 -0.67 -1.26
C PHE A 52 0.08 -0.59 -0.03
N ILE A 53 0.70 -1.70 0.35
CA ILE A 53 1.64 -1.76 1.46
C ILE A 53 2.94 -2.31 0.91
N THR A 54 3.97 -1.49 0.84
CA THR A 54 5.21 -1.91 0.19
C THR A 54 6.46 -1.52 0.97
N SER A 55 7.40 -2.44 1.04
CA SER A 55 8.75 -2.16 1.49
C SER A 55 9.50 -1.43 0.37
N THR A 56 10.65 -0.88 0.72
CA THR A 56 11.56 -0.27 -0.24
C THR A 56 12.85 -1.09 -0.26
N THR A 57 13.33 -1.43 -1.46
CA THR A 57 14.56 -2.20 -1.62
C THR A 57 15.61 -1.38 -2.35
N GLY A 58 16.87 -1.75 -2.18
CA GLY A 58 17.99 -1.13 -2.87
C GLY A 58 17.98 0.39 -2.77
N SER A 59 18.00 1.08 -3.91
CA SER A 59 18.06 2.53 -4.00
C SER A 59 16.67 3.16 -4.19
N GLY A 60 15.70 2.72 -3.43
CA GLY A 60 14.34 3.23 -3.51
C GLY A 60 13.43 2.44 -4.43
N ASP A 61 13.77 1.19 -4.69
CA ASP A 61 13.06 0.34 -5.65
C ASP A 61 11.90 -0.41 -5.00
N LEU A 62 10.91 -0.76 -5.83
CA LEU A 62 9.86 -1.66 -5.39
C LEU A 62 10.39 -3.09 -5.24
N PRO A 63 9.88 -3.86 -4.26
CA PRO A 63 10.22 -5.28 -4.16
C PRO A 63 9.82 -6.04 -5.42
N ASP A 64 10.56 -7.10 -5.73
CA ASP A 64 10.38 -7.87 -6.96
C ASP A 64 8.97 -8.44 -7.11
N ASN A 65 8.32 -8.80 -6.02
CA ASN A 65 7.01 -9.42 -6.09
C ASN A 65 5.88 -8.45 -6.50
N ILE A 66 6.08 -7.14 -6.36
CA ILE A 66 5.06 -6.15 -6.76
C ILE A 66 5.44 -5.42 -8.07
N GLN A 67 6.69 -5.55 -8.51
CA GLN A 67 7.13 -4.89 -9.75
C GLN A 67 6.27 -5.24 -10.97
N PRO A 68 5.87 -6.51 -11.20
CA PRO A 68 5.03 -6.82 -12.36
C PRO A 68 3.71 -6.04 -12.36
N LEU A 69 3.04 -5.92 -11.22
CA LEU A 69 1.81 -5.14 -11.13
C LEU A 69 2.08 -3.67 -11.42
N PHE A 70 3.14 -3.12 -10.83
CA PHE A 70 3.50 -1.72 -11.03
C PHE A 70 3.77 -1.43 -12.51
N GLN A 71 4.52 -2.30 -13.18
CA GLN A 71 4.82 -2.16 -14.60
C GLN A 71 3.57 -2.25 -15.47
N GLN A 72 2.65 -3.14 -15.14
CA GLN A 72 1.37 -3.26 -15.84
C GLN A 72 0.52 -2.01 -15.66
N MET A 73 0.52 -1.43 -14.46
CA MET A 73 -0.18 -0.17 -14.21
C MET A 73 0.39 0.96 -15.06
N GLN A 74 1.71 1.01 -15.21
CA GLN A 74 2.35 2.03 -16.05
C GLN A 74 2.05 1.85 -17.53
N SER A 75 2.01 0.60 -18.02
CA SER A 75 1.84 0.32 -19.46
C SER A 75 0.37 0.27 -19.88
N GLN A 76 -0.51 -0.27 -19.07
CA GLN A 76 -1.93 -0.40 -19.39
C GLN A 76 -2.76 0.78 -18.94
N PHE A 77 -2.24 1.56 -18.01
CA PHE A 77 -2.84 2.79 -17.50
C PHE A 77 -4.30 2.62 -17.07
N PRO A 78 -4.59 1.65 -16.16
CA PRO A 78 -5.97 1.46 -15.71
C PRO A 78 -6.46 2.70 -14.95
N MET A 79 -7.68 3.14 -15.21
CA MET A 79 -8.23 4.30 -14.51
C MET A 79 -8.75 3.89 -13.13
N LEU A 80 -8.34 4.62 -12.11
CA LEU A 80 -8.70 4.35 -10.72
C LEU A 80 -9.70 5.37 -10.18
N THR A 81 -10.43 6.04 -11.04
CA THR A 81 -11.30 7.19 -10.73
C THR A 81 -12.33 6.88 -9.64
N ASP A 82 -12.91 5.69 -9.67
CA ASP A 82 -13.97 5.31 -8.72
C ASP A 82 -13.45 4.51 -7.54
N LYS A 83 -12.13 4.45 -7.37
CA LYS A 83 -11.50 3.66 -6.32
C LYS A 83 -10.92 4.55 -5.24
N LYS A 84 -11.13 4.15 -3.98
CA LYS A 84 -10.46 4.76 -2.84
C LYS A 84 -9.17 4.02 -2.62
N VAL A 85 -8.06 4.73 -2.64
CA VAL A 85 -6.72 4.13 -2.58
C VAL A 85 -5.94 4.74 -1.42
N GLY A 86 -5.24 3.88 -0.68
CA GLY A 86 -4.29 4.29 0.35
C GLY A 86 -2.94 3.64 0.09
N VAL A 87 -1.87 4.31 0.47
CA VAL A 87 -0.50 3.83 0.28
C VAL A 87 0.25 3.90 1.60
N ILE A 88 0.83 2.77 2.01
CA ILE A 88 1.72 2.69 3.16
C ILE A 88 3.08 2.23 2.65
N GLY A 89 4.09 3.07 2.81
CA GLY A 89 5.46 2.75 2.43
C GLY A 89 6.31 2.50 3.66
N LEU A 90 7.10 1.43 3.65
CA LEU A 90 8.06 1.13 4.69
C LEU A 90 9.45 1.44 4.18
N GLY A 91 10.27 2.02 5.03
CA GLY A 91 11.64 2.38 4.66
C GLY A 91 12.49 2.67 5.89
N ASP A 92 13.67 3.20 5.63
CA ASP A 92 14.65 3.50 6.66
C ASP A 92 15.30 4.84 6.30
N SER A 93 15.13 5.84 7.17
CA SER A 93 15.61 7.20 6.90
C SER A 93 17.14 7.29 6.78
N SER A 94 17.86 6.25 7.22
CA SER A 94 19.32 6.20 7.04
C SER A 94 19.72 6.13 5.57
N TYR A 95 18.83 5.74 4.67
CA TYR A 95 19.09 5.74 3.23
C TYR A 95 18.88 7.11 2.57
N GLY A 96 18.48 8.13 3.32
CA GLY A 96 18.37 9.50 2.80
C GLY A 96 17.32 9.67 1.74
N GLU A 97 17.73 10.12 0.55
CA GLU A 97 16.80 10.46 -0.54
C GLU A 97 15.96 9.28 -1.05
N THR A 98 16.40 8.04 -0.83
CA THR A 98 15.67 6.85 -1.26
C THR A 98 14.69 6.35 -0.20
N PHE A 99 14.58 7.04 0.92
CA PHE A 99 13.66 6.69 2.00
C PHE A 99 12.23 6.57 1.48
N CYS A 100 11.62 5.40 1.72
CA CYS A 100 10.27 5.08 1.27
C CYS A 100 10.04 5.31 -0.24
N GLY A 101 11.10 5.12 -1.04
CA GLY A 101 11.04 5.37 -2.48
C GLY A 101 9.99 4.54 -3.19
N ALA A 102 9.79 3.28 -2.79
CA ALA A 102 8.77 2.42 -3.39
C ALA A 102 7.36 3.00 -3.14
N GLY A 103 7.05 3.39 -1.89
CA GLY A 103 5.77 3.99 -1.56
C GLY A 103 5.52 5.29 -2.30
N ARG A 104 6.56 6.12 -2.45
CA ARG A 104 6.46 7.38 -3.21
C ARG A 104 6.15 7.12 -4.68
N GLN A 105 6.76 6.10 -5.28
CA GLN A 105 6.50 5.74 -6.67
C GLN A 105 5.06 5.26 -6.86
N VAL A 106 4.57 4.41 -5.98
CA VAL A 106 3.19 3.94 -6.03
C VAL A 106 2.21 5.10 -5.87
N ASP A 107 2.46 5.97 -4.90
CA ASP A 107 1.62 7.15 -4.64
C ASP A 107 1.53 8.04 -5.88
N ALA A 108 2.66 8.35 -6.50
CA ALA A 108 2.69 9.16 -7.70
C ALA A 108 1.90 8.51 -8.84
N LEU A 109 2.05 7.20 -9.03
CA LEU A 109 1.37 6.49 -10.11
C LEU A 109 -0.14 6.45 -9.89
N VAL A 110 -0.61 6.13 -8.68
CA VAL A 110 -2.06 6.06 -8.44
C VAL A 110 -2.71 7.45 -8.60
N LYS A 111 -1.99 8.51 -8.28
CA LYS A 111 -2.47 9.87 -8.53
C LYS A 111 -2.56 10.17 -10.03
N GLU A 112 -1.60 9.71 -10.83
CA GLU A 112 -1.66 9.82 -12.28
C GLU A 112 -2.85 9.06 -12.86
N LEU A 113 -3.23 7.95 -12.23
CA LEU A 113 -4.36 7.13 -12.64
C LEU A 113 -5.70 7.65 -12.10
N ASN A 114 -5.69 8.83 -11.48
CA ASN A 114 -6.87 9.53 -10.96
C ASN A 114 -7.57 8.83 -9.81
N ALA A 115 -6.83 8.11 -8.99
CA ALA A 115 -7.39 7.50 -7.78
C ALA A 115 -7.88 8.55 -6.79
N THR A 116 -8.90 8.19 -6.01
CA THR A 116 -9.34 9.01 -4.88
C THR A 116 -8.47 8.65 -3.68
N ILE A 117 -7.77 9.64 -3.11
CA ILE A 117 -6.86 9.45 -1.98
C ILE A 117 -7.46 10.14 -0.75
N PRO A 118 -8.30 9.45 0.03
CA PRO A 118 -8.95 10.10 1.17
C PRO A 118 -8.01 10.46 2.31
N VAL A 119 -6.90 9.74 2.43
CA VAL A 119 -5.85 10.04 3.41
C VAL A 119 -4.51 9.96 2.69
N GLU A 120 -3.65 10.93 2.93
CA GLU A 120 -2.33 10.97 2.29
C GLU A 120 -1.48 9.76 2.67
N ARG A 121 -0.52 9.43 1.81
CA ARG A 121 0.43 8.33 1.99
C ARG A 121 1.08 8.37 3.37
N LEU A 122 1.21 7.20 3.98
CA LEU A 122 1.97 7.03 5.22
C LEU A 122 3.35 6.45 4.89
N ASP A 123 4.39 7.14 5.33
CA ASP A 123 5.76 6.63 5.28
C ASP A 123 6.18 6.19 6.68
N ILE A 124 6.56 4.92 6.81
CA ILE A 124 6.96 4.35 8.10
C ILE A 124 8.48 4.19 8.12
N ASP A 125 9.11 4.86 9.07
CA ASP A 125 10.56 4.86 9.21
C ASP A 125 11.00 3.84 10.26
N ALA A 126 11.76 2.84 9.85
CA ALA A 126 12.27 1.81 10.73
C ALA A 126 13.20 2.37 11.81
N CYS A 127 13.80 3.55 11.59
CA CYS A 127 14.62 4.23 12.58
C CYS A 127 13.79 4.86 13.70
N GLU A 128 12.53 5.20 13.45
CA GLU A 128 11.65 5.83 14.44
C GLU A 128 10.72 4.84 15.11
N HIS A 129 10.30 3.81 14.38
CA HIS A 129 9.29 2.85 14.84
C HIS A 129 9.80 1.43 14.72
N PHE A 130 10.00 0.78 15.85
CA PHE A 130 10.35 -0.65 15.88
C PHE A 130 9.21 -1.51 15.33
N GLU A 131 7.97 -1.16 15.69
CA GLU A 131 6.78 -1.87 15.23
C GLU A 131 6.03 -1.02 14.20
N PRO A 132 5.97 -1.43 12.93
CA PRO A 132 5.26 -0.67 11.90
C PRO A 132 3.78 -0.45 12.21
N TRP A 133 3.18 -1.35 12.98
CA TRP A 133 1.77 -1.23 13.36
C TRP A 133 1.48 0.03 14.18
N GLU A 134 2.43 0.51 14.98
CA GLU A 134 2.22 1.69 15.82
C GLU A 134 1.78 2.93 15.02
N PRO A 135 2.51 3.34 13.97
CA PRO A 135 2.04 4.45 13.13
C PRO A 135 0.93 4.05 12.17
N ALA A 136 0.86 2.79 11.77
CA ALA A 136 -0.14 2.34 10.81
C ALA A 136 -1.54 2.30 11.40
N ALA A 137 -1.69 1.92 12.67
CA ALA A 137 -3.00 1.77 13.29
C ALA A 137 -3.84 3.06 13.25
N PRO A 138 -3.35 4.23 13.74
CA PRO A 138 -4.15 5.45 13.67
C PRO A 138 -4.40 5.90 12.23
N TRP A 139 -3.44 5.72 11.33
CA TRP A 139 -3.62 6.03 9.92
C TRP A 139 -4.74 5.18 9.31
N LEU A 140 -4.71 3.89 9.61
CA LEU A 140 -5.72 2.96 9.10
C LEU A 140 -7.12 3.32 9.58
N MET A 141 -7.26 3.74 10.84
CA MET A 141 -8.56 4.17 11.37
C MET A 141 -9.11 5.37 10.61
N LEU A 142 -8.25 6.34 10.27
CA LEU A 142 -8.65 7.48 9.47
C LEU A 142 -9.08 7.06 8.08
N TRP A 143 -8.32 6.19 7.45
CA TRP A 143 -8.63 5.72 6.10
C TRP A 143 -9.91 4.89 6.07
N ALA A 144 -10.06 3.96 7.03
CA ALA A 144 -11.24 3.10 7.10
C ALA A 144 -12.51 3.89 7.37
N ALA A 145 -12.43 5.01 8.06
CA ALA A 145 -13.58 5.88 8.32
C ALA A 145 -14.14 6.49 7.03
N GLN A 146 -13.38 6.46 5.94
CA GLN A 146 -13.81 6.98 4.64
C GLN A 146 -14.49 5.91 3.77
N LEU A 147 -14.53 4.67 4.22
CA LEU A 147 -15.17 3.56 3.48
C LEU A 147 -16.73 3.59 3.60
#